data_db54f2cb1120d384031f6058f2607d63
#
_entry.id   db54f2cb1120d384031f6058f2607d63
#
_cell.length_a   1.000
_cell.length_b   1.000
_cell.length_c   1.000
_cell.angle_alpha   90.00
_cell.angle_beta   90.00
_cell.angle_gamma   90.00
#
_symmetry.space_group_name_H-M   'P 1'
#
loop_
_entity.id
_entity.type
_entity.pdbx_description
1 polymer ?
#
loop_
_entity_poly.entity_id
_entity_poly.type
_entity_poly.pdbx_seq_one_letter_code
_entity_poly.pdbx_strand_id
1 'polypeptide(L)'
;MTDVKPSPLRRLYDWTMALAAQKNAAWALACVSFIESSVFPIPPDVLLVPMVLAQRRKAWWYAFLCTIASVLGALLGYAIGALLFEAVAQPILGFYGYADKFDEFALRYNEWGLWVVLIAGLTPFPFKVITIASGATGLGLPVFILT
;
A
#
# COMPACT_ATOMS: atom_id res chain seq x y z
N MET A 1 -37.70 20.26 -14.33
CA MET A 1 -36.91 19.13 -13.75
C MET A 1 -35.51 19.22 -14.34
N THR A 2 -34.59 19.80 -13.58
CA THR A 2 -33.19 19.96 -14.02
C THR A 2 -32.46 18.65 -13.74
N ASP A 3 -32.19 17.91 -14.80
CA ASP A 3 -31.26 16.76 -14.77
C ASP A 3 -29.85 17.26 -14.45
N VAL A 4 -29.58 17.44 -13.16
CA VAL A 4 -28.21 17.69 -12.68
C VAL A 4 -27.44 16.39 -12.84
N LYS A 5 -26.61 16.29 -13.89
CA LYS A 5 -25.68 15.17 -14.05
C LYS A 5 -24.92 14.98 -12.75
N PRO A 6 -24.95 13.79 -12.14
CA PRO A 6 -24.25 13.54 -10.89
C PRO A 6 -22.76 13.84 -11.04
N SER A 7 -22.20 14.59 -10.09
CA SER A 7 -20.79 14.92 -10.09
C SER A 7 -19.95 13.63 -10.09
N PRO A 8 -18.69 13.64 -10.62
CA PRO A 8 -17.81 12.47 -10.62
C PRO A 8 -17.66 11.85 -9.22
N LEU A 9 -17.61 12.68 -8.18
CA LEU A 9 -17.58 12.28 -6.78
C LEU A 9 -18.84 11.53 -6.35
N ARG A 10 -20.01 11.97 -6.80
CA ARG A 10 -21.29 11.31 -6.49
C ARG A 10 -21.39 9.96 -7.19
N ARG A 11 -20.91 9.86 -8.44
CA ARG A 11 -20.82 8.58 -9.17
C ARG A 11 -19.89 7.59 -8.48
N LEU A 12 -18.74 8.05 -8.01
CA LEU A 12 -17.82 7.23 -7.25
C LEU A 12 -18.45 6.76 -5.94
N TYR A 13 -19.09 7.65 -5.21
CA TYR A 13 -19.81 7.32 -3.97
C TYR A 13 -20.94 6.30 -4.21
N ASP A 14 -21.78 6.52 -5.21
CA ASP A 14 -22.89 5.60 -5.55
C ASP A 14 -22.36 4.23 -5.98
N TRP A 15 -21.25 4.19 -6.72
CA TRP A 15 -20.58 2.96 -7.11
C TRP A 15 -20.00 2.22 -5.91
N THR A 16 -19.32 2.92 -4.98
CA THR A 16 -18.77 2.31 -3.78
C THR A 16 -19.87 1.79 -2.85
N MET A 17 -20.98 2.51 -2.72
CA MET A 17 -22.14 2.06 -1.95
C MET A 17 -22.81 0.83 -2.58
N ALA A 18 -22.92 0.78 -3.91
CA ALA A 18 -23.42 -0.38 -4.62
C ALA A 18 -22.50 -1.60 -4.45
N LEU A 19 -21.19 -1.38 -4.45
CA LEU A 19 -20.19 -2.44 -4.19
C LEU A 19 -20.29 -2.93 -2.75
N ALA A 20 -20.43 -2.03 -1.78
CA ALA A 20 -20.58 -2.36 -0.35
C ALA A 20 -21.83 -3.20 -0.04
N ALA A 21 -22.87 -3.08 -0.85
CA ALA A 21 -24.12 -3.85 -0.71
C ALA A 21 -24.03 -5.27 -1.30
N GLN A 22 -22.99 -5.57 -2.08
CA GLN A 22 -22.85 -6.89 -2.72
C GLN A 22 -22.32 -7.94 -1.75
N LYS A 23 -22.67 -9.21 -2.00
CA LYS A 23 -22.18 -10.35 -1.22
C LYS A 23 -20.64 -10.47 -1.22
N ASN A 24 -19.99 -9.98 -2.26
CA ASN A 24 -18.54 -10.05 -2.47
C ASN A 24 -17.80 -8.76 -2.07
N ALA A 25 -18.46 -7.82 -1.38
CA ALA A 25 -17.87 -6.54 -0.97
C ALA A 25 -16.58 -6.70 -0.15
N ALA A 26 -16.54 -7.71 0.73
CA ALA A 26 -15.36 -8.03 1.52
C ALA A 26 -14.16 -8.43 0.64
N TRP A 27 -14.38 -9.21 -0.40
CA TRP A 27 -13.34 -9.59 -1.36
C TRP A 27 -12.87 -8.39 -2.21
N ALA A 28 -13.80 -7.53 -2.63
CA ALA A 28 -13.46 -6.31 -3.34
C ALA A 28 -12.58 -5.39 -2.47
N LEU A 29 -12.93 -5.22 -1.19
CA LEU A 29 -12.12 -4.47 -0.22
C LEU A 29 -10.73 -5.08 -0.06
N ALA A 30 -10.63 -6.40 0.10
CA ALA A 30 -9.35 -7.10 0.23
C ALA A 30 -8.48 -6.91 -1.02
N CYS A 31 -9.05 -7.08 -2.22
CA CYS A 31 -8.33 -6.88 -3.48
C CYS A 31 -7.84 -5.44 -3.64
N VAL A 32 -8.69 -4.45 -3.35
CA VAL A 32 -8.30 -3.03 -3.44
C VAL A 32 -7.20 -2.71 -2.44
N SER A 33 -7.32 -3.18 -1.18
CA SER A 33 -6.31 -2.97 -0.16
C SER A 33 -4.96 -3.61 -0.51
N PHE A 34 -5.00 -4.81 -1.08
CA PHE A 34 -3.80 -5.51 -1.53
C PHE A 34 -3.12 -4.78 -2.70
N ILE A 35 -3.88 -4.40 -3.73
CA ILE A 35 -3.35 -3.74 -4.94
C ILE A 35 -2.81 -2.35 -4.58
N GLU A 36 -3.51 -1.61 -3.73
CA GLU A 36 -3.08 -0.28 -3.27
C GLU A 36 -1.75 -0.36 -2.53
N SER A 37 -1.62 -1.30 -1.61
CA SER A 37 -0.39 -1.48 -0.83
C SER A 37 0.78 -1.97 -1.67
N SER A 38 0.54 -2.55 -2.86
CA SER A 38 1.61 -3.03 -3.74
C SER A 38 2.01 -2.03 -4.82
N VAL A 39 1.08 -1.51 -5.62
CA VAL A 39 1.41 -0.73 -6.82
C VAL A 39 0.51 0.47 -7.10
N PHE A 40 -0.80 0.41 -6.83
CA PHE A 40 -1.78 1.42 -7.27
C PHE A 40 -2.21 2.40 -6.17
N PRO A 41 -2.40 3.71 -6.48
CA PRO A 41 -2.79 4.73 -5.51
C PRO A 41 -4.33 4.86 -5.40
N ILE A 42 -5.03 3.79 -4.98
CA ILE A 42 -6.48 3.86 -4.71
C ILE A 42 -6.67 3.67 -3.21
N PRO A 43 -6.98 4.72 -2.43
CA PRO A 43 -7.15 4.60 -0.99
C PRO A 43 -8.25 3.57 -0.64
N PRO A 44 -7.97 2.53 0.13
CA PRO A 44 -8.97 1.54 0.52
C PRO A 44 -10.06 2.15 1.40
N ASP A 45 -9.79 3.29 2.02
CA ASP A 45 -10.74 4.06 2.85
C ASP A 45 -12.01 4.45 2.07
N VAL A 46 -11.89 4.66 0.76
CA VAL A 46 -13.03 4.97 -0.14
C VAL A 46 -14.06 3.83 -0.14
N LEU A 47 -13.63 2.58 0.05
CA LEU A 47 -14.51 1.43 0.19
C LEU A 47 -14.79 1.08 1.65
N LEU A 48 -13.78 1.14 2.51
CA LEU A 48 -13.87 0.75 3.91
C LEU A 48 -14.90 1.60 4.67
N VAL A 49 -14.86 2.92 4.52
CA VAL A 49 -15.76 3.83 5.26
C VAL A 49 -17.24 3.58 4.93
N PRO A 50 -17.69 3.55 3.65
CA PRO A 50 -19.07 3.22 3.32
C PRO A 50 -19.50 1.82 3.78
N MET A 51 -18.60 0.82 3.70
CA MET A 51 -18.90 -0.55 4.13
C MET A 51 -19.12 -0.63 5.65
N VAL A 52 -18.30 0.07 6.44
CA VAL A 52 -18.44 0.14 7.89
C VAL A 52 -19.73 0.88 8.27
N LEU A 53 -20.06 1.97 7.59
CA LEU A 53 -21.29 2.71 7.82
C LEU A 53 -22.54 1.89 7.47
N ALA A 54 -22.50 1.11 6.39
CA ALA A 54 -23.58 0.24 5.96
C ALA A 54 -23.79 -0.96 6.90
N GLN A 55 -22.70 -1.53 7.45
CA GLN A 55 -22.76 -2.71 8.29
C GLN A 55 -21.83 -2.58 9.51
N ARG A 56 -22.21 -1.73 10.47
CA ARG A 56 -21.41 -1.45 11.69
C ARG A 56 -21.02 -2.69 12.48
N ARG A 57 -21.87 -3.73 12.49
CA ARG A 57 -21.57 -4.99 13.18
C ARG A 57 -20.36 -5.73 12.60
N LYS A 58 -20.05 -5.51 11.31
CA LYS A 58 -18.91 -6.13 10.62
C LYS A 58 -17.70 -5.20 10.49
N ALA A 59 -17.72 -4.03 11.13
CA ALA A 59 -16.64 -3.05 11.05
C ALA A 59 -15.27 -3.65 11.39
N TRP A 60 -15.19 -4.40 12.49
CA TRP A 60 -13.96 -5.06 12.92
C TRP A 60 -13.47 -6.11 11.91
N TRP A 61 -14.39 -6.85 11.31
CA TRP A 61 -14.07 -7.83 10.27
C TRP A 61 -13.50 -7.15 9.01
N TYR A 62 -14.12 -6.06 8.57
CA TYR A 62 -13.64 -5.30 7.41
C TYR A 62 -12.28 -4.65 7.68
N ALA A 63 -12.07 -4.09 8.87
CA ALA A 63 -10.79 -3.54 9.27
C ALA A 63 -9.70 -4.60 9.30
N PHE A 64 -9.97 -5.75 9.90
CA PHE A 64 -9.05 -6.88 9.94
C PHE A 64 -8.68 -7.38 8.53
N LEU A 65 -9.66 -7.57 7.67
CA LEU A 65 -9.46 -8.01 6.29
C LEU A 65 -8.63 -7.01 5.48
N CYS A 66 -8.94 -5.72 5.64
CA CYS A 66 -8.18 -4.63 5.03
C CYS A 66 -6.72 -4.65 5.49
N THR A 67 -6.48 -4.79 6.79
CA THR A 67 -5.13 -4.83 7.36
C THR A 67 -4.33 -6.02 6.83
N ILE A 68 -4.89 -7.23 6.85
CA ILE A 68 -4.21 -8.42 6.33
C ILE A 68 -3.89 -8.27 4.84
N ALA A 69 -4.85 -7.81 4.04
CA ALA A 69 -4.64 -7.58 2.62
C ALA A 69 -3.56 -6.53 2.35
N SER A 70 -3.54 -5.45 3.14
CA SER A 70 -2.50 -4.40 3.05
C SER A 70 -1.12 -4.92 3.43
N VAL A 71 -1.00 -5.74 4.48
CA VAL A 71 0.28 -6.36 4.86
C VAL A 71 0.79 -7.29 3.76
N LEU A 72 -0.08 -8.11 3.18
CA LEU A 72 0.29 -8.97 2.05
C LEU A 72 0.71 -8.16 0.82
N GLY A 73 0.02 -7.05 0.54
CA GLY A 73 0.40 -6.12 -0.52
C GLY A 73 1.75 -5.44 -0.25
N ALA A 74 2.02 -5.05 1.00
CA ALA A 74 3.30 -4.49 1.42
C ALA A 74 4.46 -5.50 1.26
N LEU A 75 4.23 -6.77 1.60
CA LEU A 75 5.20 -7.85 1.37
C LEU A 75 5.48 -8.06 -0.12
N LEU A 76 4.47 -7.97 -0.97
CA LEU A 76 4.65 -8.01 -2.41
C LEU A 76 5.47 -6.80 -2.90
N GLY A 77 5.17 -5.59 -2.42
CA GLY A 77 5.96 -4.38 -2.70
C GLY A 77 7.43 -4.52 -2.28
N TYR A 78 7.67 -5.10 -1.10
CA TYR A 78 9.01 -5.41 -0.61
C TYR A 78 9.72 -6.41 -1.56
N ALA A 79 9.06 -7.50 -1.94
CA ALA A 79 9.62 -8.49 -2.86
C ALA A 79 9.94 -7.89 -4.24
N ILE A 80 9.05 -7.05 -4.77
CA ILE A 80 9.29 -6.30 -6.02
C ILE A 80 10.54 -5.42 -5.87
N GLY A 81 10.67 -4.69 -4.76
CA GLY A 81 11.83 -3.85 -4.47
C GLY A 81 13.13 -4.65 -4.46
N ALA A 82 13.16 -5.77 -3.74
CA ALA A 82 14.32 -6.63 -3.64
C ALA A 82 14.72 -7.24 -5.00
N LEU A 83 13.77 -7.85 -5.71
CA LEU A 83 14.02 -8.52 -6.99
C LEU A 83 14.36 -7.54 -8.11
N LEU A 84 13.66 -6.40 -8.18
CA LEU A 84 13.86 -5.41 -9.23
C LEU A 84 15.18 -4.66 -9.03
N PHE A 85 15.60 -4.47 -7.78
CA PHE A 85 16.87 -3.84 -7.49
C PHE A 85 18.04 -4.67 -8.02
N GLU A 86 18.07 -5.97 -7.72
CA GLU A 86 19.13 -6.84 -8.20
C GLU A 86 19.14 -6.98 -9.73
N ALA A 87 17.95 -7.14 -10.33
CA ALA A 87 17.84 -7.44 -11.76
C ALA A 87 18.03 -6.20 -12.66
N VAL A 88 17.65 -5.02 -12.20
CA VAL A 88 17.56 -3.82 -13.04
C VAL A 88 18.33 -2.64 -12.47
N ALA A 89 18.09 -2.27 -11.21
CA ALA A 89 18.65 -1.06 -10.65
C ALA A 89 20.16 -1.17 -10.39
N GLN A 90 20.64 -2.30 -9.87
CA GLN A 90 22.04 -2.51 -9.56
C GLN A 90 22.95 -2.42 -10.80
N PRO A 91 22.67 -3.07 -11.95
CA PRO A 91 23.44 -2.88 -13.16
C PRO A 91 23.46 -1.44 -13.67
N ILE A 92 22.34 -0.73 -13.56
CA ILE A 92 22.23 0.68 -13.99
C ILE A 92 23.07 1.58 -13.07
N LEU A 93 22.98 1.40 -11.75
CA LEU A 93 23.76 2.16 -10.78
C LEU A 93 25.27 1.91 -10.97
N GLY A 94 25.67 0.66 -11.25
CA GLY A 94 27.04 0.31 -11.57
C GLY A 94 27.55 1.01 -12.85
N PHE A 95 26.73 1.08 -13.89
CA PHE A 95 27.08 1.75 -15.13
C PHE A 95 27.30 3.26 -14.95
N TYR A 96 26.46 3.91 -14.12
CA TYR A 96 26.59 5.35 -13.82
C TYR A 96 27.54 5.68 -12.66
N GLY A 97 28.15 4.67 -12.01
CA GLY A 97 29.08 4.88 -10.88
C GLY A 97 28.40 5.35 -9.59
N TYR A 98 27.11 5.07 -9.41
CA TYR A 98 26.33 5.44 -8.21
C TYR A 98 26.13 4.27 -7.23
N ALA A 99 26.74 3.12 -7.47
CA ALA A 99 26.61 1.94 -6.61
C ALA A 99 27.04 2.24 -5.16
N ASP A 100 28.21 2.86 -4.96
CA ASP A 100 28.72 3.19 -3.62
C ASP A 100 27.80 4.16 -2.86
N LYS A 101 27.19 5.12 -3.56
CA LYS A 101 26.24 6.08 -2.96
C LYS A 101 24.94 5.42 -2.56
N PHE A 102 24.51 4.42 -3.34
CA PHE A 102 23.33 3.64 -2.97
C PHE A 102 23.62 2.77 -1.75
N ASP A 103 24.79 2.14 -1.68
CA ASP A 103 25.18 1.31 -0.54
C ASP A 103 25.25 2.15 0.75
N GLU A 104 25.81 3.35 0.70
CA GLU A 104 25.79 4.29 1.84
C GLU A 104 24.36 4.67 2.24
N PHE A 105 23.50 4.95 1.28
CA PHE A 105 22.09 5.22 1.53
C PHE A 105 21.40 4.00 2.17
N ALA A 106 21.63 2.80 1.64
CA ALA A 106 21.04 1.56 2.15
C ALA A 106 21.45 1.28 3.59
N LEU A 107 22.74 1.51 3.93
CA LEU A 107 23.24 1.36 5.30
C LEU A 107 22.51 2.32 6.25
N ARG A 108 22.42 3.60 5.91
CA ARG A 108 21.70 4.59 6.72
C ARG A 108 20.21 4.28 6.83
N TYR A 109 19.61 3.86 5.73
CA TYR A 109 18.20 3.46 5.71
C TYR A 109 17.95 2.27 6.65
N ASN A 110 18.84 1.27 6.65
CA ASN A 110 18.70 0.09 7.49
C ASN A 110 18.98 0.36 8.98
N GLU A 111 19.86 1.31 9.31
CA GLU A 111 20.06 1.77 10.69
C GLU A 111 18.78 2.37 11.29
N TRP A 112 18.03 3.13 10.51
CA TRP A 112 16.80 3.81 10.93
C TRP A 112 15.52 3.12 10.44
N GLY A 113 15.65 1.95 9.82
CA GLY A 113 14.59 1.28 9.06
C GLY A 113 13.28 1.14 9.83
N LEU A 114 13.34 0.72 11.08
CA LEU A 114 12.17 0.61 11.95
C LEU A 114 11.43 1.94 12.05
N TRP A 115 12.14 3.03 12.31
CA TRP A 115 11.55 4.37 12.46
C TRP A 115 11.05 4.92 11.13
N VAL A 116 11.79 4.68 10.04
CA VAL A 116 11.40 5.13 8.70
C VAL A 116 10.09 4.49 8.28
N VAL A 117 9.94 3.17 8.44
CA VAL A 117 8.72 2.44 8.09
C VAL A 117 7.57 2.84 8.99
N LEU A 118 7.79 2.95 10.31
CA LEU A 118 6.77 3.35 11.27
C LEU A 118 6.25 4.77 11.00
N ILE A 119 7.15 5.74 10.82
CA ILE A 119 6.76 7.13 10.54
C ILE A 119 6.04 7.23 9.21
N ALA A 120 6.51 6.52 8.18
CA ALA A 120 5.85 6.50 6.88
C ALA A 120 4.44 5.91 6.95
N GLY A 121 4.23 4.86 7.76
CA GLY A 121 2.90 4.28 7.98
C GLY A 121 1.93 5.20 8.73
N LEU A 122 2.44 6.11 9.56
CA LEU A 122 1.63 7.08 10.31
C LEU A 122 1.40 8.40 9.57
N THR A 123 2.16 8.66 8.51
CA THR A 123 2.09 9.90 7.73
C THR A 123 1.36 9.65 6.39
N PRO A 124 0.81 10.70 5.74
CA PRO A 124 0.21 10.58 4.41
C PRO A 124 1.26 10.38 3.31
N PHE A 125 2.44 9.89 3.65
CA PHE A 125 3.48 9.55 2.69
C PHE A 125 3.07 8.29 1.89
N PRO A 126 3.38 8.20 0.57
CA PRO A 126 3.02 7.02 -0.21
C PRO A 126 3.77 5.78 0.30
N PHE A 127 3.10 5.00 1.16
CA PHE A 127 3.66 3.85 1.88
C PHE A 127 4.30 2.81 0.95
N LYS A 128 3.77 2.63 -0.25
CA LYS A 128 4.35 1.75 -1.29
C LYS A 128 5.77 2.12 -1.69
N VAL A 129 6.14 3.40 -1.66
CA VAL A 129 7.52 3.83 -1.95
C VAL A 129 8.45 3.29 -0.86
N ILE A 130 8.00 3.30 0.39
CA ILE A 130 8.75 2.78 1.53
C ILE A 130 8.85 1.25 1.48
N THR A 131 7.78 0.54 1.09
CA THR A 131 7.82 -0.93 0.97
C THR A 131 8.81 -1.38 -0.10
N ILE A 132 8.79 -0.73 -1.27
CA ILE A 132 9.72 -1.02 -2.37
C ILE A 132 11.16 -0.63 -1.96
N ALA A 133 11.35 0.53 -1.34
CA ALA A 133 12.67 0.97 -0.86
C ALA A 133 13.23 0.03 0.22
N SER A 134 12.39 -0.44 1.14
CA SER A 134 12.80 -1.43 2.16
C SER A 134 13.30 -2.73 1.53
N GLY A 135 12.63 -3.20 0.48
CA GLY A 135 13.08 -4.36 -0.29
C GLY A 135 14.40 -4.09 -1.03
N ALA A 136 14.50 -2.96 -1.72
CA ALA A 136 15.68 -2.57 -2.48
C ALA A 136 16.94 -2.37 -1.61
N THR A 137 16.78 -1.85 -0.39
CA THR A 137 17.88 -1.66 0.57
C THR A 137 18.21 -2.90 1.39
N GLY A 138 17.44 -3.99 1.23
CA GLY A 138 17.63 -5.23 1.98
C GLY A 138 17.31 -5.09 3.48
N LEU A 139 16.37 -4.21 3.85
CA LEU A 139 15.90 -4.12 5.23
C LEU A 139 15.39 -5.48 5.71
N GLY A 140 15.85 -5.93 6.88
CA GLY A 140 15.47 -7.25 7.41
C GLY A 140 13.96 -7.46 7.45
N LEU A 141 13.47 -8.53 6.85
CA LEU A 141 12.04 -8.89 6.80
C LEU A 141 11.35 -8.86 8.18
N PRO A 142 11.97 -9.37 9.28
CA PRO A 142 11.36 -9.28 10.61
C PRO A 142 11.12 -7.83 11.07
N VAL A 143 12.06 -6.94 10.80
CA VAL A 143 11.94 -5.50 11.14
C VAL A 143 10.81 -4.89 10.33
N PHE A 144 10.75 -5.17 9.03
CA PHE A 144 9.71 -4.66 8.15
C PHE A 144 8.29 -5.14 8.53
N ILE A 145 8.14 -6.39 8.96
CA ILE A 145 6.82 -6.94 9.34
C ILE A 145 6.35 -6.41 10.71
N LEU A 146 7.29 -6.14 11.63
CA LEU A 146 6.97 -5.68 12.99
C LEU A 146 6.67 -4.17 13.08
N THR A 147 6.94 -3.42 12.03
CA THR A 147 6.67 -1.97 11.94
C THR A 147 5.41 -1.65 11.18
#